data_7bcc411508eda09666398395f883e10a
#
_entry.id   7bcc411508eda09666398395f883e10a
#
_cell.length_a   1.000
_cell.length_b   1.000
_cell.length_c   1.000
_cell.angle_alpha   90.00
_cell.angle_beta   90.00
_cell.angle_gamma   90.00
#
_symmetry.space_group_name_H-M   'P 1'
#
loop_
_entity.id
_entity.type
_entity.pdbx_description
1 polymer ?
#
loop_
_entity_poly.entity_id
_entity_poly.type
_entity_poly.pdbx_seq_one_letter_code
_entity_poly.pdbx_strand_id
1 'polypeptide(L)'
;MTKIKVSNLQHKYPNGVVAVSNVNVEIEQGEQVSVVGQNGSGKTTLVKHWNGLLKPTKGNVFVGELDTLDHSVNTLARKVGYVFQNPNHQIFAASVRDELEFGLINIGLDEEEVSKRTNRIAEEFGLVDYLETNPYRLGFSLRKTVGMASI
;
A
#
# COMPACT_ATOMS: atom_id res chain seq x y z
N MET A 1 -15.31 -10.69 2.01
CA MET A 1 -14.12 -10.84 2.86
C MET A 1 -12.90 -10.70 1.96
N THR A 2 -11.92 -9.88 2.33
CA THR A 2 -10.74 -9.69 1.47
C THR A 2 -9.71 -10.77 1.83
N LYS A 3 -9.42 -11.63 0.87
CA LYS A 3 -8.42 -12.70 0.93
C LYS A 3 -7.41 -12.42 -0.18
N ILE A 4 -6.14 -12.70 0.06
CA ILE A 4 -5.13 -12.65 -1.00
C ILE A 4 -4.78 -14.08 -1.39
N LYS A 5 -4.90 -14.38 -2.67
CA LYS A 5 -4.54 -15.68 -3.23
C LYS A 5 -3.55 -15.51 -4.36
N VAL A 6 -2.41 -16.15 -4.23
CA VAL A 6 -1.34 -16.18 -5.22
C VAL A 6 -1.18 -17.62 -5.73
N SER A 7 -1.24 -17.81 -7.04
CA SER A 7 -1.15 -19.12 -7.67
C SER A 7 -0.10 -19.13 -8.78
N ASN A 8 0.92 -19.96 -8.62
CA ASN A 8 2.02 -20.17 -9.57
C ASN A 8 2.67 -18.86 -10.06
N LEU A 9 2.73 -17.84 -9.18
CA LEU A 9 3.23 -16.52 -9.52
C LEU A 9 4.68 -16.60 -9.99
N GLN A 10 4.92 -16.05 -11.17
CA GLN A 10 6.24 -15.72 -11.68
C GLN A 10 6.27 -14.23 -12.07
N HIS A 11 7.33 -13.55 -11.71
CA HIS A 11 7.61 -12.21 -12.23
C HIS A 11 9.01 -12.14 -12.80
N LYS A 12 9.08 -11.79 -14.09
CA LYS A 12 10.31 -11.53 -14.82
C LYS A 12 10.35 -10.06 -15.21
N TYR A 13 11.37 -9.33 -14.78
CA TYR A 13 11.57 -7.94 -15.17
C TYR A 13 12.00 -7.82 -16.64
N PRO A 14 11.82 -6.63 -17.28
CA PRO A 14 12.21 -6.42 -18.68
C PRO A 14 13.68 -6.71 -18.99
N ASN A 15 14.56 -6.57 -17.99
CA ASN A 15 15.98 -6.90 -18.09
C ASN A 15 16.30 -8.41 -18.04
N GLY A 16 15.26 -9.26 -18.01
CA GLY A 16 15.39 -10.71 -18.01
C GLY A 16 15.50 -11.36 -16.62
N VAL A 17 15.66 -10.58 -15.54
CA VAL A 17 15.78 -11.12 -14.18
C VAL A 17 14.44 -11.68 -13.70
N VAL A 18 14.45 -12.96 -13.30
CA VAL A 18 13.32 -13.62 -12.64
C VAL A 18 13.41 -13.33 -11.14
N ALA A 19 12.54 -12.46 -10.64
CA ALA A 19 12.54 -12.00 -9.25
C ALA A 19 11.75 -12.90 -8.31
N VAL A 20 10.68 -13.51 -8.79
CA VAL A 20 9.89 -14.54 -8.08
C VAL A 20 9.48 -15.62 -9.07
N SER A 21 9.43 -16.87 -8.61
CA SER A 21 9.10 -18.02 -9.46
C SER A 21 8.32 -19.06 -8.68
N ASN A 22 7.20 -19.48 -9.25
CA ASN A 22 6.33 -20.54 -8.72
C ASN A 22 5.89 -20.30 -7.26
N VAL A 23 5.56 -19.04 -6.93
CA VAL A 23 5.08 -18.68 -5.58
C VAL A 23 3.59 -19.00 -5.48
N ASN A 24 3.24 -19.75 -4.43
CA ASN A 24 1.87 -20.06 -4.06
C ASN A 24 1.69 -19.64 -2.60
N VAL A 25 0.75 -18.77 -2.32
CA VAL A 25 0.42 -18.31 -0.96
C VAL A 25 -1.05 -17.89 -0.91
N GLU A 26 -1.66 -18.14 0.22
CA GLU A 26 -3.02 -17.76 0.52
C GLU A 26 -3.01 -17.09 1.88
N ILE A 27 -3.64 -15.90 1.97
CA ILE A 27 -3.72 -15.10 3.20
C ILE A 27 -5.19 -14.85 3.47
N GLU A 28 -5.66 -15.34 4.61
CA GLU A 28 -7.05 -15.18 5.02
C GLU A 28 -7.28 -13.83 5.72
N GLN A 29 -8.53 -13.45 5.86
CA GLN A 29 -8.90 -12.24 6.59
C GLN A 29 -8.48 -12.35 8.07
N GLY A 30 -7.84 -11.29 8.57
CA GLY A 30 -7.38 -11.21 9.97
C GLY A 30 -6.02 -11.85 10.22
N GLU A 31 -5.41 -12.49 9.22
CA GLU A 31 -4.06 -13.02 9.37
C GLU A 31 -3.00 -11.92 9.36
N GLN A 32 -1.97 -12.09 10.21
CA GLN A 32 -0.74 -11.33 10.16
C GLN A 32 0.36 -12.21 9.58
N VAL A 33 0.87 -11.82 8.41
CA VAL A 33 1.87 -12.61 7.68
C VAL A 33 3.18 -11.85 7.59
N SER A 34 4.28 -12.49 7.98
CA SER A 34 5.63 -11.96 7.82
C SER A 34 6.34 -12.60 6.64
N VAL A 35 6.78 -11.78 5.68
CA VAL A 35 7.60 -12.23 4.54
C VAL A 35 9.07 -12.01 4.88
N VAL A 36 9.79 -13.08 5.15
CA VAL A 36 11.21 -13.05 5.56
C VAL A 36 12.13 -13.56 4.46
N GLY A 37 13.36 -13.12 4.45
CA GLY A 37 14.38 -13.53 3.48
C GLY A 37 15.48 -12.50 3.29
N GLN A 38 16.56 -12.85 2.62
CA GLN A 38 17.69 -11.97 2.34
C GLN A 38 17.31 -10.79 1.44
N ASN A 39 18.16 -9.75 1.41
CA ASN A 39 18.00 -8.66 0.45
C ASN A 39 18.10 -9.21 -0.98
N GLY A 40 17.21 -8.76 -1.86
CA GLY A 40 17.13 -9.25 -3.23
C GLY A 40 16.34 -10.55 -3.44
N SER A 41 15.80 -11.18 -2.37
CA SER A 41 15.02 -12.44 -2.50
C SER A 41 13.61 -12.30 -3.09
N GLY A 42 13.23 -11.11 -3.57
CA GLY A 42 11.93 -10.90 -4.22
C GLY A 42 10.77 -10.50 -3.31
N LYS A 43 10.98 -10.27 -2.00
CA LYS A 43 9.90 -9.89 -1.04
C LYS A 43 9.07 -8.69 -1.53
N THR A 44 9.74 -7.60 -1.85
CA THR A 44 9.08 -6.39 -2.35
C THR A 44 8.38 -6.63 -3.69
N THR A 45 8.97 -7.45 -4.55
CA THR A 45 8.35 -7.85 -5.82
C THR A 45 7.07 -8.62 -5.56
N LEU A 46 7.09 -9.59 -4.64
CA LEU A 46 5.91 -10.37 -4.28
C LEU A 46 4.77 -9.47 -3.80
N VAL A 47 5.00 -8.63 -2.78
CA VAL A 47 3.93 -7.81 -2.19
C VAL A 47 3.38 -6.75 -3.15
N LYS A 48 4.19 -6.26 -4.10
CA LYS A 48 3.73 -5.32 -5.13
C LYS A 48 2.73 -5.92 -6.14
N HIS A 49 2.61 -7.24 -6.20
CA HIS A 49 1.56 -7.88 -6.99
C HIS A 49 0.20 -7.83 -6.29
N TRP A 50 0.18 -7.75 -4.95
CA TRP A 50 -1.08 -7.74 -4.18
C TRP A 50 -1.89 -6.46 -4.38
N ASN A 51 -1.24 -5.33 -4.65
CA ASN A 51 -1.90 -4.07 -4.94
C ASN A 51 -1.88 -3.68 -6.44
N GLY A 52 -1.40 -4.59 -7.29
CA GLY A 52 -1.35 -4.40 -8.74
C GLY A 52 -0.26 -3.46 -9.25
N LEU A 53 0.65 -2.96 -8.40
CA LEU A 53 1.82 -2.17 -8.82
C LEU A 53 2.76 -2.96 -9.75
N LEU A 54 2.78 -4.27 -9.60
CA LEU A 54 3.39 -5.19 -10.55
C LEU A 54 2.33 -6.18 -11.02
N LYS A 55 2.44 -6.58 -12.28
CA LYS A 55 1.57 -7.61 -12.86
C LYS A 55 2.35 -8.90 -13.01
N PRO A 56 1.72 -10.08 -12.76
CA PRO A 56 2.33 -11.36 -13.00
C PRO A 56 2.79 -11.52 -14.46
N THR A 57 3.97 -12.13 -14.69
CA THR A 57 4.36 -12.61 -16.01
C THR A 57 3.84 -14.03 -16.28
N LYS A 58 3.60 -14.81 -15.20
CA LYS A 58 2.85 -16.07 -15.20
C LYS A 58 2.14 -16.25 -13.87
N GLY A 59 1.09 -17.07 -13.88
CA GLY A 59 0.24 -17.30 -12.71
C GLY A 59 -0.72 -16.14 -12.46
N ASN A 60 -1.43 -16.19 -11.34
CA ASN A 60 -2.49 -15.23 -11.00
C ASN A 60 -2.35 -14.76 -9.57
N VAL A 61 -2.81 -13.54 -9.33
CA VAL A 61 -2.93 -12.96 -7.99
C VAL A 61 -4.31 -12.36 -7.84
N PHE A 62 -5.04 -12.83 -6.84
CA PHE A 62 -6.39 -12.37 -6.53
C PHE A 62 -6.41 -11.61 -5.20
N VAL A 63 -7.21 -10.56 -5.16
CA VAL A 63 -7.57 -9.80 -3.96
C VAL A 63 -9.08 -9.87 -3.79
N GLY A 64 -9.54 -10.73 -2.90
CA GLY A 64 -10.92 -11.18 -2.90
C GLY A 64 -11.24 -11.88 -4.22
N GLU A 65 -12.21 -11.35 -4.96
CA GLU A 65 -12.61 -11.85 -6.28
C GLU A 65 -11.90 -11.14 -7.45
N LEU A 66 -11.09 -10.12 -7.17
CA LEU A 66 -10.46 -9.29 -8.19
C LEU A 66 -9.13 -9.91 -8.64
N ASP A 67 -9.02 -10.34 -9.90
CA ASP A 67 -7.72 -10.67 -10.50
C ASP A 67 -6.92 -9.38 -10.71
N THR A 68 -5.71 -9.35 -10.16
CA THR A 68 -4.86 -8.15 -10.28
C THR A 68 -4.42 -7.88 -11.73
N LEU A 69 -4.46 -8.85 -12.63
CA LEU A 69 -4.20 -8.65 -14.06
C LEU A 69 -5.25 -7.75 -14.71
N ASP A 70 -6.53 -7.98 -14.37
CA ASP A 70 -7.67 -7.36 -15.05
C ASP A 70 -8.09 -6.02 -14.44
N HIS A 71 -7.57 -5.69 -13.25
CA HIS A 71 -7.97 -4.49 -12.52
C HIS A 71 -6.85 -3.45 -12.42
N SER A 72 -7.23 -2.17 -12.46
CA SER A 72 -6.31 -1.06 -12.27
C SER A 72 -5.78 -0.98 -10.84
N VAL A 73 -4.61 -0.33 -10.65
CA VAL A 73 -4.06 -0.04 -9.33
C VAL A 73 -5.08 0.75 -8.49
N ASN A 74 -5.79 1.72 -9.09
CA ASN A 74 -6.80 2.51 -8.39
C ASN A 74 -7.94 1.63 -7.83
N THR A 75 -8.42 0.65 -8.59
CA THR A 75 -9.44 -0.29 -8.13
C THR A 75 -8.93 -1.15 -6.97
N LEU A 76 -7.70 -1.65 -7.08
CA LEU A 76 -7.07 -2.50 -6.08
C LEU A 76 -6.68 -1.72 -4.81
N ALA A 77 -6.28 -0.45 -4.92
CA ALA A 77 -5.94 0.41 -3.80
C ALA A 77 -7.10 0.60 -2.80
N ARG A 78 -8.34 0.47 -3.27
CA ARG A 78 -9.52 0.46 -2.37
C ARG A 78 -9.62 -0.78 -1.47
N LYS A 79 -8.80 -1.79 -1.71
CA LYS A 79 -8.79 -3.08 -1.00
C LYS A 79 -7.45 -3.37 -0.30
N VAL A 80 -6.35 -2.91 -0.88
CA VAL A 80 -4.98 -3.18 -0.38
C VAL A 80 -4.18 -1.90 -0.35
N GLY A 81 -3.95 -1.38 0.84
CA GLY A 81 -3.01 -0.29 1.09
C GLY A 81 -1.57 -0.79 0.98
N TYR A 82 -0.66 0.07 0.56
CA TYR A 82 0.77 -0.24 0.43
C TYR A 82 1.61 0.88 1.04
N VAL A 83 2.33 0.57 2.11
CA VAL A 83 3.27 1.50 2.76
C VAL A 83 4.66 1.29 2.18
N PHE A 84 5.27 2.35 1.64
CA PHE A 84 6.63 2.27 1.13
C PHE A 84 7.66 2.17 2.26
N GLN A 85 8.73 1.42 2.02
CA GLN A 85 9.82 1.27 2.98
C GLN A 85 10.44 2.64 3.35
N ASN A 86 10.61 3.51 2.37
CA ASN A 86 11.08 4.88 2.56
C ASN A 86 9.89 5.83 2.40
N PRO A 87 9.49 6.57 3.46
CA PRO A 87 8.35 7.47 3.40
C PRO A 87 8.54 8.61 2.37
N ASN A 88 9.77 8.96 2.02
CA ASN A 88 10.05 9.98 1.01
C ASN A 88 9.61 9.57 -0.41
N HIS A 89 9.34 8.28 -0.64
CA HIS A 89 8.81 7.80 -1.91
C HIS A 89 7.27 7.76 -1.95
N GLN A 90 6.64 8.04 -0.81
CA GLN A 90 5.19 8.01 -0.65
C GLN A 90 4.62 9.41 -0.47
N ILE A 91 5.23 10.18 0.43
CA ILE A 91 4.77 11.51 0.84
C ILE A 91 5.12 12.55 -0.24
N PHE A 92 4.13 13.36 -0.60
CA PHE A 92 4.30 14.42 -1.61
C PHE A 92 3.51 15.71 -1.30
N ALA A 93 2.57 15.67 -0.35
CA ALA A 93 1.72 16.81 -0.03
C ALA A 93 2.46 17.93 0.73
N ALA A 94 1.89 19.13 0.72
CA ALA A 94 2.44 20.29 1.37
C ALA A 94 2.26 20.29 2.89
N SER A 95 1.21 19.64 3.39
CA SER A 95 0.92 19.46 4.80
C SER A 95 0.61 18.00 5.14
N VAL A 96 0.69 17.64 6.43
CA VAL A 96 0.24 16.34 6.92
C VAL A 96 -1.25 16.15 6.63
N ARG A 97 -2.07 17.20 6.85
CA ARG A 97 -3.50 17.17 6.55
C ARG A 97 -3.74 16.77 5.09
N ASP A 98 -3.15 17.48 4.14
CA ASP A 98 -3.32 17.21 2.72
C ASP A 98 -2.90 15.78 2.36
N GLU A 99 -1.83 15.26 2.98
CA GLU A 99 -1.37 13.89 2.78
C GLU A 99 -2.38 12.85 3.26
N LEU A 100 -3.03 13.07 4.42
CA LEU A 100 -4.06 12.18 4.96
C LEU A 100 -5.36 12.25 4.14
N GLU A 101 -5.72 13.44 3.65
CA GLU A 101 -6.95 13.67 2.89
C GLU A 101 -6.87 13.17 1.45
N PHE A 102 -5.69 13.12 0.86
CA PHE A 102 -5.51 12.80 -0.55
C PHE A 102 -6.17 11.49 -0.98
N GLY A 103 -5.97 10.42 -0.22
CA GLY A 103 -6.57 9.12 -0.52
C GLY A 103 -8.09 9.15 -0.42
N LEU A 104 -8.62 9.82 0.61
CA LEU A 104 -10.05 9.94 0.88
C LEU A 104 -10.77 10.73 -0.22
N ILE A 105 -10.17 11.84 -0.68
CA ILE A 105 -10.68 12.65 -1.79
C ILE A 105 -10.70 11.83 -3.08
N ASN A 106 -9.63 11.10 -3.38
CA ASN A 106 -9.50 10.30 -4.60
C ASN A 106 -10.50 9.13 -4.68
N ILE A 107 -10.96 8.62 -3.55
CA ILE A 107 -12.04 7.61 -3.54
C ILE A 107 -13.43 8.23 -3.59
N GLY A 108 -13.55 9.57 -3.62
CA GLY A 108 -14.79 10.30 -3.86
C GLY A 108 -15.64 10.54 -2.61
N LEU A 109 -15.03 10.62 -1.41
CA LEU A 109 -15.74 11.00 -0.20
C LEU A 109 -16.04 12.52 -0.23
N ASP A 110 -17.14 12.92 0.41
CA ASP A 110 -17.46 14.32 0.62
C ASP A 110 -16.57 14.98 1.69
N GLU A 111 -16.56 16.32 1.71
CA GLU A 111 -15.69 17.08 2.60
C GLU A 111 -15.92 16.81 4.09
N GLU A 112 -17.16 16.55 4.49
CA GLU A 112 -17.51 16.26 5.89
C GLU A 112 -16.91 14.93 6.34
N GLU A 113 -17.07 13.88 5.52
CA GLU A 113 -16.52 12.54 5.80
C GLU A 113 -14.99 12.55 5.70
N VAL A 114 -14.39 13.27 4.75
CA VAL A 114 -12.93 13.47 4.65
C VAL A 114 -12.40 14.09 5.94
N SER A 115 -12.96 15.25 6.37
CA SER A 115 -12.53 15.92 7.59
C SER A 115 -12.67 15.05 8.83
N LYS A 116 -13.80 14.35 8.96
CA LYS A 116 -14.07 13.43 10.07
C LYS A 116 -13.04 12.30 10.16
N ARG A 117 -12.75 11.66 9.04
CA ARG A 117 -11.76 10.55 9.00
C ARG A 117 -10.36 11.05 9.24
N THR A 118 -9.99 12.18 8.65
CA THR A 118 -8.68 12.80 8.84
C THR A 118 -8.42 13.12 10.29
N ASN A 119 -9.37 13.78 10.98
CA ASN A 119 -9.22 14.11 12.39
C ASN A 119 -9.12 12.84 13.25
N ARG A 120 -9.98 11.85 13.01
CA ARG A 120 -9.93 10.58 13.72
C ARG A 120 -8.58 9.88 13.57
N ILE A 121 -8.06 9.75 12.34
CA ILE A 121 -6.79 9.08 12.11
C ILE A 121 -5.61 9.88 12.68
N ALA A 122 -5.70 11.22 12.63
CA ALA A 122 -4.70 12.08 13.26
C ALA A 122 -4.64 11.89 14.79
N GLU A 123 -5.77 11.74 15.44
CA GLU A 123 -5.83 11.41 16.88
C GLU A 123 -5.22 10.02 17.15
N GLU A 124 -5.63 9.02 16.38
CA GLU A 124 -5.20 7.61 16.54
C GLU A 124 -3.68 7.43 16.35
N PHE A 125 -3.07 8.20 15.45
CA PHE A 125 -1.64 8.18 15.16
C PHE A 125 -0.82 9.27 15.86
N GLY A 126 -1.44 10.11 16.71
CA GLY A 126 -0.76 11.20 17.43
C GLY A 126 -0.21 12.29 16.50
N LEU A 127 -0.95 12.62 15.44
CA LEU A 127 -0.56 13.60 14.42
C LEU A 127 -1.28 14.93 14.51
N VAL A 128 -2.16 15.13 15.49
CA VAL A 128 -3.03 16.34 15.62
C VAL A 128 -2.21 17.62 15.60
N ASP A 129 -1.14 17.70 16.39
CA ASP A 129 -0.28 18.89 16.49
C ASP A 129 0.56 19.15 15.23
N TYR A 130 0.57 18.20 14.30
CA TYR A 130 1.39 18.25 13.09
C TYR A 130 0.59 18.43 11.81
N LEU A 131 -0.75 18.51 11.89
CA LEU A 131 -1.63 18.53 10.71
C LEU A 131 -1.26 19.62 9.71
N GLU A 132 -0.92 20.81 10.18
CA GLU A 132 -0.55 21.95 9.33
C GLU A 132 0.96 22.01 9.03
N THR A 133 1.73 21.03 9.49
CA THR A 133 3.17 20.97 9.29
C THR A 133 3.51 20.30 7.96
N ASN A 134 4.50 20.85 7.25
CA ASN A 134 5.03 20.17 6.08
C ASN A 134 5.72 18.86 6.49
N PRO A 135 5.34 17.70 5.93
CA PRO A 135 5.86 16.39 6.34
C PRO A 135 7.39 16.28 6.27
N TYR A 136 8.03 17.01 5.35
CA TYR A 136 9.49 16.99 5.21
C TYR A 136 10.24 17.71 6.34
N ARG A 137 9.54 18.52 7.15
CA ARG A 137 10.08 19.11 8.38
C ARG A 137 10.03 18.18 9.59
N LEU A 138 9.28 17.07 9.47
CA LEU A 138 9.18 16.06 10.53
C LEU A 138 10.40 15.14 10.51
N GLY A 139 10.73 14.60 11.68
CA GLY A 139 11.72 13.54 11.81
C GLY A 139 11.28 12.26 11.05
N PHE A 140 12.25 11.41 10.72
CA PHE A 140 12.01 10.20 9.90
C PHE A 140 10.92 9.28 10.48
N SER A 141 10.87 9.13 11.81
CA SER A 141 9.87 8.30 12.50
C SER A 141 8.47 8.85 12.28
N LEU A 142 8.23 10.15 12.56
CA LEU A 142 6.93 10.79 12.34
C LEU A 142 6.52 10.76 10.87
N ARG A 143 7.48 10.94 9.94
CA ARG A 143 7.21 10.78 8.51
C ARG A 143 6.71 9.39 8.14
N LYS A 144 7.29 8.34 8.74
CA LYS A 144 6.76 6.98 8.59
C LYS A 144 5.34 6.84 9.13
N THR A 145 5.08 7.46 10.30
CA THR A 145 3.73 7.47 10.88
C THR A 145 2.73 8.15 9.93
N VAL A 146 3.07 9.31 9.36
CA VAL A 146 2.24 9.97 8.34
C VAL A 146 1.98 9.04 7.15
N GLY A 147 3.02 8.40 6.61
CA GLY A 147 2.86 7.46 5.50
C GLY A 147 2.02 6.21 5.83
N MET A 148 1.98 5.78 7.10
CA MET A 148 1.07 4.71 7.52
C MET A 148 -0.36 5.22 7.67
N ALA A 149 -0.54 6.42 8.22
CA ALA A 149 -1.83 7.02 8.47
C ALA A 149 -2.57 7.46 7.18
N SER A 150 -1.84 7.68 6.08
CA SER A 150 -2.41 8.13 4.78
C SER A 150 -2.97 6.99 3.90
N ILE A 151 -3.01 5.74 4.42
CA ILE A 151 -3.46 4.53 3.69
C ILE A 151 -4.79 3.95 4.29
#